data_92e9b66087b6d832ae7531e50b9f05a3
#
_entry.id   92e9b66087b6d832ae7531e50b9f05a3
#
_cell.length_a   1.000
_cell.length_b   1.000
_cell.length_c   1.000
_cell.angle_alpha   90.00
_cell.angle_beta   90.00
_cell.angle_gamma   90.00
#
_symmetry.space_group_name_H-M   'P 1'
#
loop_
_entity.id
_entity.type
_entity.pdbx_description
1 polymer ?
#
loop_
_entity_poly.entity_id
_entity_poly.type
_entity_poly.pdbx_seq_one_letter_code
_entity_poly.pdbx_strand_id
1 'polypeptide(L)'
;MFSIPFPFLGAIVLVLLLAQMTWRQGSVVLANRPLRILLGGYALLSVLVGLRWGHGVTLLLPLQATVAVALAAWSWCCFGALAHGAGRWRVLHALPALAVVLLYAGWPDGVETVVAGTLAGYGLALLRLARRGPDALGLA
;
A
#
# COMPACT_ATOMS: atom_id res chain seq x y z
N MET A 1 -4.95 -31.45 -7.35
CA MET A 1 -5.92 -30.37 -7.11
C MET A 1 -5.19 -29.03 -7.20
N PHE A 2 -5.48 -28.20 -8.19
CA PHE A 2 -4.92 -26.85 -8.27
C PHE A 2 -5.67 -25.97 -7.25
N SER A 3 -5.06 -25.72 -6.10
CA SER A 3 -5.57 -24.75 -5.15
C SER A 3 -5.02 -23.38 -5.57
N ILE A 4 -5.88 -22.50 -6.07
CA ILE A 4 -5.49 -21.11 -6.32
C ILE A 4 -5.40 -20.40 -4.97
N PRO A 5 -4.23 -19.89 -4.57
CA PRO A 5 -4.10 -19.17 -3.32
C PRO A 5 -5.01 -17.93 -3.29
N PHE A 6 -5.75 -17.77 -2.20
CA PHE A 6 -6.71 -16.66 -2.01
C PHE A 6 -6.16 -15.26 -2.37
N PRO A 7 -4.87 -14.93 -2.12
CA PRO A 7 -4.32 -13.63 -2.50
C PRO A 7 -4.34 -13.35 -4.01
N PHE A 8 -4.29 -14.37 -4.88
CA PHE A 8 -4.40 -14.15 -6.33
C PHE A 8 -5.79 -13.68 -6.75
N LEU A 9 -6.84 -14.13 -6.07
CA LEU A 9 -8.20 -13.61 -6.31
C LEU A 9 -8.26 -12.11 -5.97
N GLY A 10 -7.65 -11.69 -4.87
CA GLY A 10 -7.51 -10.27 -4.52
C GLY A 10 -6.78 -9.48 -5.59
N ALA A 11 -5.67 -10.01 -6.12
CA ALA A 11 -4.93 -9.37 -7.21
C ALA A 11 -5.80 -9.20 -8.46
N ILE A 12 -6.56 -10.23 -8.87
CA ILE A 12 -7.46 -10.17 -10.03
C ILE A 12 -8.52 -9.08 -9.84
N VAL A 13 -9.18 -9.03 -8.68
CA VAL A 13 -10.19 -8.00 -8.39
C VAL A 13 -9.58 -6.59 -8.48
N LEU A 14 -8.40 -6.37 -7.91
CA LEU A 14 -7.73 -5.07 -7.94
C LEU A 14 -7.32 -4.66 -9.36
N VAL A 15 -6.85 -5.61 -10.19
CA VAL A 15 -6.53 -5.36 -11.60
C VAL A 15 -7.79 -5.04 -12.40
N LEU A 16 -8.90 -5.74 -12.16
CA LEU A 16 -10.18 -5.45 -12.82
C LEU A 16 -10.71 -4.06 -12.45
N LEU A 17 -10.61 -3.67 -11.16
CA LEU A 17 -10.96 -2.32 -10.72
C LEU A 17 -10.06 -1.28 -11.38
N LEU A 18 -8.76 -1.54 -11.47
CA LEU A 18 -7.82 -0.65 -12.15
C LEU A 18 -8.15 -0.51 -13.63
N ALA A 19 -8.45 -1.62 -14.32
CA ALA A 19 -8.87 -1.62 -15.72
C ALA A 19 -10.17 -0.85 -15.91
N GLN A 20 -11.18 -1.06 -15.05
CA GLN A 20 -12.44 -0.33 -15.09
C GLN A 20 -12.25 1.18 -14.89
N MET A 21 -11.38 1.57 -13.94
CA MET A 21 -11.05 2.99 -13.73
C MET A 21 -10.32 3.60 -14.93
N THR A 22 -9.45 2.84 -15.60
CA THR A 22 -8.76 3.35 -16.80
C THR A 22 -9.69 3.48 -18.00
N TRP A 23 -10.66 2.59 -18.14
CA TRP A 23 -11.59 2.58 -19.29
C TRP A 23 -12.67 3.68 -19.19
N ARG A 24 -13.19 3.93 -18.00
CA ARG A 24 -14.29 4.91 -17.79
C ARG A 24 -13.86 6.38 -17.80
N GLN A 25 -12.57 6.68 -17.68
CA GLN A 25 -12.11 8.05 -17.42
C GLN A 25 -11.40 8.67 -18.64
N GLY A 26 -12.18 9.18 -19.58
CA GLY A 26 -11.64 9.92 -20.73
C GLY A 26 -10.98 11.27 -20.41
N SER A 27 -11.37 12.00 -19.37
CA SER A 27 -10.88 13.36 -19.10
C SER A 27 -10.38 13.66 -17.67
N VAL A 28 -10.63 12.80 -16.69
CA VAL A 28 -10.25 13.03 -15.27
C VAL A 28 -8.97 12.25 -14.90
N VAL A 29 -8.09 12.03 -15.87
CA VAL A 29 -6.92 11.13 -15.76
C VAL A 29 -5.91 11.55 -14.70
N LEU A 30 -5.68 12.87 -14.53
CA LEU A 30 -4.64 13.35 -13.60
C LEU A 30 -5.05 13.28 -12.14
N ALA A 31 -6.31 13.56 -11.80
CA ALA A 31 -6.78 13.59 -10.42
C ALA A 31 -6.73 12.21 -9.73
N ASN A 32 -6.92 11.11 -10.50
CA ASN A 32 -6.95 9.76 -9.98
C ASN A 32 -5.62 8.98 -10.10
N ARG A 33 -4.54 9.63 -10.55
CA ARG A 33 -3.22 9.00 -10.69
C ARG A 33 -2.71 8.38 -9.38
N PRO A 34 -2.77 9.04 -8.21
CA PRO A 34 -2.33 8.45 -6.95
C PRO A 34 -3.09 7.19 -6.57
N LEU A 35 -4.41 7.17 -6.80
CA LEU A 35 -5.27 6.02 -6.51
C LEU A 35 -4.96 4.83 -7.43
N ARG A 36 -4.66 5.08 -8.71
CA ARG A 36 -4.25 4.02 -9.64
C ARG A 36 -2.93 3.37 -9.23
N ILE A 37 -1.95 4.19 -8.82
CA ILE A 37 -0.67 3.69 -8.30
C ILE A 37 -0.92 2.82 -7.06
N LEU A 38 -1.82 3.25 -6.18
CA LEU A 38 -2.18 2.52 -4.96
C LEU A 38 -2.81 1.17 -5.29
N LEU A 39 -3.82 1.13 -6.19
CA LEU A 39 -4.47 -0.11 -6.61
C LEU A 39 -3.49 -1.07 -7.29
N GLY A 40 -2.64 -0.56 -8.19
CA GLY A 40 -1.60 -1.36 -8.84
C GLY A 40 -0.59 -1.92 -7.84
N GLY A 41 -0.19 -1.11 -6.86
CA GLY A 41 0.70 -1.52 -5.78
C GLY A 41 0.11 -2.63 -4.90
N TYR A 42 -1.16 -2.51 -4.53
CA TYR A 42 -1.85 -3.57 -3.76
C TYR A 42 -2.09 -4.84 -4.58
N ALA A 43 -2.34 -4.72 -5.89
CA ALA A 43 -2.39 -5.87 -6.78
C ALA A 43 -1.04 -6.59 -6.82
N LEU A 44 0.06 -5.85 -6.97
CA LEU A 44 1.43 -6.39 -6.92
C LEU A 44 1.70 -7.07 -5.57
N LEU A 45 1.37 -6.42 -4.46
CA LEU A 45 1.53 -6.99 -3.12
C LEU A 45 0.75 -8.31 -2.98
N SER A 46 -0.48 -8.37 -3.48
CA SER A 46 -1.30 -9.58 -3.45
C SER A 46 -0.67 -10.73 -4.26
N VAL A 47 -0.04 -10.42 -5.41
CA VAL A 47 0.72 -11.40 -6.19
C VAL A 47 1.93 -11.91 -5.41
N LEU A 48 2.72 -11.01 -4.80
CA LEU A 48 3.90 -11.38 -4.00
C LEU A 48 3.51 -12.29 -2.81
N VAL A 49 2.41 -11.94 -2.12
CA VAL A 49 1.87 -12.78 -1.03
C VAL A 49 1.41 -14.13 -1.55
N GLY A 50 0.72 -14.17 -2.70
CA GLY A 50 0.27 -15.40 -3.33
C GLY A 50 1.42 -16.32 -3.75
N LEU A 51 2.49 -15.76 -4.32
CA LEU A 51 3.70 -16.51 -4.68
C LEU A 51 4.41 -17.07 -3.44
N ARG A 52 4.49 -16.30 -2.37
CA ARG A 52 5.10 -16.76 -1.12
C ARG A 52 4.32 -17.92 -0.49
N TRP A 53 3.02 -17.73 -0.26
CA TRP A 53 2.21 -18.72 0.46
C TRP A 53 1.76 -19.88 -0.42
N GLY A 54 1.53 -19.65 -1.71
CA GLY A 54 1.07 -20.69 -2.64
C GLY A 54 2.20 -21.53 -3.23
N HIS A 55 3.39 -20.96 -3.40
CA HIS A 55 4.52 -21.60 -4.08
C HIS A 55 5.79 -21.67 -3.21
N GLY A 56 5.75 -21.21 -1.96
CA GLY A 56 6.87 -21.29 -1.02
C GLY A 56 8.08 -20.41 -1.37
N VAL A 57 7.89 -19.37 -2.20
CA VAL A 57 8.99 -18.50 -2.65
C VAL A 57 9.38 -17.51 -1.54
N THR A 58 10.24 -17.96 -0.63
CA THR A 58 10.70 -17.16 0.53
C THR A 58 11.63 -16.01 0.14
N LEU A 59 12.30 -16.10 -1.00
CA LEU A 59 13.21 -15.06 -1.51
C LEU A 59 12.50 -13.70 -1.72
N LEU A 60 11.17 -13.71 -1.89
CA LEU A 60 10.37 -12.50 -2.08
C LEU A 60 10.01 -11.78 -0.76
N LEU A 61 10.37 -12.33 0.39
CA LEU A 61 10.02 -11.77 1.70
C LEU A 61 10.52 -10.33 1.90
N PRO A 62 11.78 -9.98 1.61
CA PRO A 62 12.27 -8.61 1.72
C PRO A 62 11.50 -7.64 0.82
N LEU A 63 11.25 -8.04 -0.43
CA LEU A 63 10.51 -7.24 -1.39
C LEU A 63 9.05 -7.03 -0.94
N GLN A 64 8.39 -8.10 -0.49
CA GLN A 64 7.02 -8.04 0.02
C GLN A 64 6.88 -7.08 1.21
N ALA A 65 7.79 -7.18 2.19
CA ALA A 65 7.79 -6.35 3.39
C ALA A 65 8.01 -4.86 3.03
N THR A 66 8.99 -4.59 2.16
CA THR A 66 9.28 -3.22 1.70
C THR A 66 8.10 -2.62 0.94
N VAL A 67 7.50 -3.38 0.01
CA VAL A 67 6.32 -2.93 -0.75
C VAL A 67 5.13 -2.68 0.18
N ALA A 68 4.87 -3.54 1.15
CA ALA A 68 3.76 -3.37 2.10
C ALA A 68 3.90 -2.07 2.91
N VAL A 69 5.09 -1.78 3.44
CA VAL A 69 5.37 -0.55 4.19
C VAL A 69 5.30 0.69 3.30
N ALA A 70 5.85 0.62 2.09
CA ALA A 70 5.80 1.71 1.12
C ALA A 70 4.35 2.05 0.73
N LEU A 71 3.49 1.04 0.51
CA LEU A 71 2.08 1.24 0.20
C LEU A 71 1.30 1.84 1.37
N ALA A 72 1.58 1.43 2.61
CA ALA A 72 0.96 2.04 3.78
C ALA A 72 1.31 3.53 3.89
N ALA A 73 2.58 3.87 3.72
CA ALA A 73 3.05 5.25 3.69
C ALA A 73 2.44 6.06 2.54
N TRP A 74 2.36 5.46 1.34
CA TRP A 74 1.75 6.08 0.17
C TRP A 74 0.24 6.32 0.35
N SER A 75 -0.48 5.36 0.97
CA SER A 75 -1.89 5.52 1.31
C SER A 75 -2.10 6.73 2.21
N TRP A 76 -1.26 6.88 3.25
CA TRP A 76 -1.30 8.06 4.11
C TRP A 76 -1.03 9.35 3.32
N CYS A 77 -0.01 9.37 2.46
CA CYS A 77 0.30 10.53 1.63
C CYS A 77 -0.86 10.92 0.69
N CYS A 78 -1.58 9.93 0.13
CA CYS A 78 -2.73 10.18 -0.73
C CYS A 78 -3.90 10.78 0.05
N PHE A 79 -4.34 10.12 1.11
CA PHE A 79 -5.52 10.52 1.88
C PHE A 79 -5.23 11.70 2.83
N GLY A 80 -4.05 11.74 3.43
CA GLY A 80 -3.63 12.86 4.26
C GLY A 80 -3.46 14.17 3.48
N ALA A 81 -3.06 14.09 2.21
CA ALA A 81 -2.97 15.26 1.34
C ALA A 81 -4.34 15.85 1.00
N LEU A 82 -5.38 15.05 0.93
CA LEU A 82 -6.76 15.51 0.76
C LEU A 82 -7.24 16.30 1.99
N ALA A 83 -6.85 15.86 3.19
CA ALA A 83 -7.30 16.47 4.44
C ALA A 83 -6.47 17.69 4.88
N HIS A 84 -5.16 17.70 4.61
CA HIS A 84 -4.22 18.69 5.20
C HIS A 84 -3.39 19.45 4.13
N GLY A 85 -3.63 19.17 2.86
CA GLY A 85 -2.82 19.72 1.76
C GLY A 85 -1.46 18.99 1.58
N ALA A 86 -0.75 19.35 0.51
CA ALA A 86 0.52 18.73 0.16
C ALA A 86 1.68 19.30 0.99
N GLY A 87 1.99 18.67 2.12
CA GLY A 87 3.10 19.08 2.99
C GLY A 87 4.49 18.64 2.48
N ARG A 88 5.54 19.39 2.87
CA ARG A 88 6.96 19.08 2.61
C ARG A 88 7.42 17.76 3.24
N TRP A 89 6.68 17.23 4.21
CA TRP A 89 7.02 16.07 5.03
C TRP A 89 6.83 14.72 4.32
N ARG A 90 6.40 14.72 3.04
CA ARG A 90 6.19 13.47 2.28
C ARG A 90 7.44 12.59 2.21
N VAL A 91 8.62 13.19 2.17
CA VAL A 91 9.91 12.47 2.12
C VAL A 91 10.14 11.64 3.38
N LEU A 92 9.67 12.10 4.55
CA LEU A 92 9.81 11.34 5.80
C LEU A 92 9.02 10.02 5.81
N HIS A 93 7.96 9.95 5.00
CA HIS A 93 7.18 8.71 4.86
C HIS A 93 7.90 7.62 4.04
N ALA A 94 9.05 7.92 3.43
CA ALA A 94 9.94 6.92 2.83
C ALA A 94 10.85 6.24 3.87
N LEU A 95 11.07 6.87 5.03
CA LEU A 95 11.96 6.35 6.08
C LEU A 95 11.60 4.93 6.55
N PRO A 96 10.33 4.57 6.78
CA PRO A 96 9.99 3.21 7.20
C PRO A 96 10.35 2.15 6.15
N ALA A 97 10.17 2.44 4.86
CA ALA A 97 10.56 1.52 3.80
C ALA A 97 12.08 1.37 3.72
N LEU A 98 12.83 2.48 3.86
CA LEU A 98 14.29 2.45 3.93
C LEU A 98 14.78 1.67 5.17
N ALA A 99 14.13 1.88 6.33
CA ALA A 99 14.45 1.15 7.55
C ALA A 99 14.27 -0.37 7.37
N VAL A 100 13.21 -0.82 6.71
CA VAL A 100 13.00 -2.25 6.40
C VAL A 100 14.13 -2.80 5.54
N VAL A 101 14.56 -2.08 4.49
CA VAL A 101 15.68 -2.51 3.63
C VAL A 101 16.97 -2.63 4.41
N LEU A 102 17.30 -1.65 5.27
CA LEU A 102 18.51 -1.64 6.08
C LEU A 102 18.49 -2.75 7.15
N LEU A 103 17.32 -2.99 7.77
CA LEU A 103 17.17 -4.05 8.77
C LEU A 103 17.38 -5.44 8.17
N TYR A 104 16.95 -5.68 6.93
CA TYR A 104 17.26 -6.96 6.27
C TYR A 104 18.76 -7.22 6.14
N ALA A 105 19.57 -6.17 6.01
CA ALA A 105 21.02 -6.30 5.91
C ALA A 105 21.71 -6.49 7.26
N GLY A 106 21.18 -5.90 8.34
CA GLY A 106 21.85 -5.86 9.65
C GLY A 106 21.15 -6.63 10.78
N TRP A 107 19.82 -6.66 10.79
CA TRP A 107 19.03 -7.30 11.87
C TRP A 107 17.68 -7.80 11.34
N PRO A 108 17.64 -8.95 10.64
CA PRO A 108 16.43 -9.47 9.99
C PRO A 108 15.29 -9.74 10.98
N ASP A 109 15.57 -10.13 12.23
CA ASP A 109 14.54 -10.41 13.23
C ASP A 109 13.73 -9.15 13.64
N GLY A 110 14.31 -7.96 13.49
CA GLY A 110 13.65 -6.69 13.77
C GLY A 110 12.66 -6.25 12.69
N VAL A 111 12.73 -6.84 11.50
CA VAL A 111 11.89 -6.43 10.34
C VAL A 111 10.42 -6.60 10.62
N GLU A 112 10.00 -7.72 11.18
CA GLU A 112 8.58 -8.00 11.46
C GLU A 112 7.98 -6.97 12.41
N THR A 113 8.73 -6.60 13.45
CA THR A 113 8.31 -5.57 14.42
C THR A 113 8.14 -4.22 13.75
N VAL A 114 9.09 -3.81 12.91
CA VAL A 114 9.04 -2.52 12.18
C VAL A 114 7.90 -2.51 11.17
N VAL A 115 7.70 -3.60 10.43
CA VAL A 115 6.59 -3.74 9.48
C VAL A 115 5.25 -3.66 10.22
N ALA A 116 5.06 -4.46 11.28
CA ALA A 116 3.83 -4.47 12.06
C ALA A 116 3.54 -3.11 12.69
N GLY A 117 4.54 -2.47 13.33
CA GLY A 117 4.41 -1.15 13.92
C GLY A 117 4.07 -0.07 12.89
N THR A 118 4.69 -0.11 11.72
CA THR A 118 4.41 0.83 10.62
C THR A 118 2.99 0.67 10.07
N LEU A 119 2.57 -0.57 9.79
CA LEU A 119 1.23 -0.85 9.29
C LEU A 119 0.16 -0.46 10.32
N ALA A 120 0.37 -0.77 11.60
CA ALA A 120 -0.52 -0.38 12.68
C ALA A 120 -0.58 1.15 12.82
N GLY A 121 0.54 1.84 12.80
CA GLY A 121 0.62 3.30 12.89
C GLY A 121 -0.14 4.01 11.77
N TYR A 122 0.14 3.66 10.53
CA TYR A 122 -0.58 4.23 9.37
C TYR A 122 -2.05 3.80 9.34
N GLY A 123 -2.37 2.56 9.71
CA GLY A 123 -3.75 2.08 9.80
C GLY A 123 -4.57 2.87 10.82
N LEU A 124 -4.03 3.10 12.02
CA LEU A 124 -4.65 3.92 13.05
C LEU A 124 -4.78 5.39 12.63
N ALA A 125 -3.77 5.94 11.96
CA ALA A 125 -3.82 7.30 11.45
C ALA A 125 -4.93 7.47 10.39
N LEU A 126 -5.04 6.53 9.43
CA LEU A 126 -6.11 6.51 8.43
C LEU A 126 -7.49 6.31 9.06
N LEU A 127 -7.61 5.44 10.05
CA LEU A 127 -8.86 5.23 10.79
C LEU A 127 -9.30 6.51 11.52
N ARG A 128 -8.37 7.23 12.17
CA ARG A 128 -8.66 8.52 12.81
C ARG A 128 -9.11 9.56 11.79
N LEU A 129 -8.48 9.58 10.61
CA LEU A 129 -8.87 10.48 9.52
C LEU A 129 -10.28 10.15 9.01
N ALA A 130 -10.59 8.88 8.78
CA ALA A 130 -11.90 8.42 8.34
C ALA A 130 -13.02 8.75 9.36
N ARG A 131 -12.73 8.68 10.67
CA ARG A 131 -13.69 9.02 11.73
C ARG A 131 -14.01 10.50 11.82
N ARG A 132 -13.18 11.39 11.25
CA ARG A 132 -13.46 12.84 11.23
C ARG A 132 -14.53 13.24 10.20
N GLY A 133 -14.98 12.29 9.38
CA GLY A 133 -16.06 12.48 8.41
C GLY A 133 -15.62 13.13 7.09
N PRO A 134 -16.55 13.26 6.14
CA PRO A 134 -16.29 13.80 4.80
C PRO A 134 -15.84 15.26 4.83
N ASP A 135 -16.26 16.04 5.81
CA ASP A 135 -15.87 17.46 5.96
C ASP A 135 -14.36 17.63 6.15
N ALA A 136 -13.71 16.67 6.85
CA ALA A 136 -12.26 16.66 7.04
C ALA A 136 -11.47 16.35 5.76
N LEU A 137 -12.14 15.80 4.74
CA LEU A 137 -11.55 15.46 3.45
C LEU A 137 -11.79 16.54 2.38
N GLY A 138 -12.46 17.65 2.73
CA GLY A 138 -12.80 18.72 1.78
C GLY A 138 -13.75 18.26 0.67
N LEU A 139 -14.57 17.24 0.95
CA LEU A 139 -15.52 16.64 0.02
C LEU A 139 -16.96 17.18 0.22
N ALA A 140 -17.11 18.19 1.07
CA ALA A 140 -18.38 18.87 1.33
C ALA A 140 -18.63 20.00 0.32
#